data_edfb4e99f3a1e492ffa4937cda8edeb3
#
_entry.id   edfb4e99f3a1e492ffa4937cda8edeb3
#
_cell.length_a   1.000
_cell.length_b   1.000
_cell.length_c   1.000
_cell.angle_alpha   90.00
_cell.angle_beta   90.00
_cell.angle_gamma   90.00
#
_symmetry.space_group_name_H-M   'P 1'
#
loop_
_entity.id
_entity.type
_entity.pdbx_description
1 polymer ?
#
loop_
_entity_poly.entity_id
_entity_poly.type
_entity_poly.pdbx_seq_one_letter_code
_entity_poly.pdbx_strand_id
1 'polypeptide(L)'
;ELMQEIICGCESDLTPQRFGTWDDLQNYSYRVASTVGLILLPLFGASEEAHDYAISLGHSLQLTNILRDIGEDLGNGLRIYLPLADLHRFQYTERDLMDHVHDDRFLALMNFEAERAERLFEKTMNLRPSADRRALRAAEVMRKIYHALLKRMRGDQFHVFDRRYRISSFRKFSILLRQFIS
;
A
#
# COMPACT_ATOMS: atom_id res chain seq x y z
N GLU A 1 13.78 -18.80 -0.83
CA GLU A 1 13.57 -17.81 -1.92
C GLU A 1 12.78 -16.59 -1.41
N LEU A 2 11.52 -16.72 -0.91
CA LEU A 2 10.71 -15.57 -0.48
C LEU A 2 11.35 -14.71 0.62
N MET A 3 12.00 -15.34 1.62
CA MET A 3 12.74 -14.60 2.66
C MET A 3 13.91 -13.79 2.09
N GLN A 4 14.53 -14.28 1.04
CA GLN A 4 15.62 -13.58 0.37
C GLN A 4 15.10 -12.35 -0.39
N GLU A 5 13.92 -12.44 -1.02
CA GLU A 5 13.27 -11.28 -1.63
C GLU A 5 12.98 -10.18 -0.61
N ILE A 6 12.50 -10.52 0.60
CA ILE A 6 12.30 -9.55 1.68
C ILE A 6 13.62 -8.87 2.07
N ILE A 7 14.70 -9.66 2.24
CA ILE A 7 16.00 -9.11 2.58
C ILE A 7 16.48 -8.14 1.50
N CYS A 8 16.42 -8.55 0.22
CA CYS A 8 16.80 -7.68 -0.91
C CYS A 8 15.93 -6.40 -0.96
N GLY A 9 14.62 -6.51 -0.68
CA GLY A 9 13.74 -5.35 -0.60
C GLY A 9 14.13 -4.39 0.53
N CYS A 10 14.43 -4.92 1.72
CA CYS A 10 14.88 -4.11 2.85
C CYS A 10 16.28 -3.51 2.63
N GLU A 11 17.20 -4.24 2.00
CA GLU A 11 18.52 -3.74 1.64
C GLU A 11 18.44 -2.56 0.67
N SER A 12 17.47 -2.58 -0.26
CA SER A 12 17.26 -1.47 -1.18
C SER A 12 16.88 -0.16 -0.46
N ASP A 13 16.28 -0.24 0.73
CA ASP A 13 15.91 0.93 1.53
C ASP A 13 17.10 1.55 2.31
N LEU A 14 18.28 0.92 2.30
CA LEU A 14 19.48 1.49 2.92
C LEU A 14 20.02 2.71 2.18
N THR A 15 19.65 2.85 0.92
CA THR A 15 19.97 4.02 0.08
C THR A 15 18.69 4.67 -0.44
N PRO A 16 18.65 6.00 -0.63
CA PRO A 16 17.48 6.67 -1.20
C PRO A 16 17.16 6.12 -2.59
N GLN A 17 16.07 5.37 -2.70
CA GLN A 17 15.62 4.81 -3.97
C GLN A 17 14.79 5.82 -4.76
N ARG A 18 14.79 5.63 -6.08
CA ARG A 18 13.89 6.30 -7.02
C ARG A 18 13.32 5.25 -7.97
N PHE A 19 12.02 5.27 -8.15
CA PHE A 19 11.32 4.37 -9.06
C PHE A 19 10.96 5.15 -10.31
N GLY A 20 11.47 4.73 -11.47
CA GLY A 20 11.19 5.38 -12.74
C GLY A 20 9.74 5.25 -13.14
N THR A 21 9.18 4.04 -12.98
CA THR A 21 7.86 3.65 -13.41
C THR A 21 7.05 2.97 -12.30
N TRP A 22 5.75 2.77 -12.58
CA TRP A 22 4.91 1.95 -11.71
C TRP A 22 5.42 0.50 -11.60
N ASP A 23 5.93 -0.07 -12.67
CA ASP A 23 6.42 -1.46 -12.68
C ASP A 23 7.63 -1.62 -11.77
N ASP A 24 8.51 -0.62 -11.70
CA ASP A 24 9.64 -0.62 -10.76
C ASP A 24 9.15 -0.60 -9.31
N LEU A 25 8.18 0.26 -9.00
CA LEU A 25 7.57 0.32 -7.68
C LEU A 25 6.81 -0.95 -7.33
N GLN A 26 6.15 -1.57 -8.31
CA GLN A 26 5.43 -2.83 -8.12
C GLN A 26 6.40 -3.96 -7.79
N ASN A 27 7.55 -4.03 -8.45
CA ASN A 27 8.61 -5.00 -8.14
C ASN A 27 9.16 -4.83 -6.72
N TYR A 28 9.39 -3.59 -6.29
CA TYR A 28 9.75 -3.30 -4.91
C TYR A 28 8.63 -3.73 -3.93
N SER A 29 7.39 -3.35 -4.20
CA SER A 29 6.22 -3.70 -3.38
C SER A 29 6.03 -5.22 -3.27
N TYR A 30 6.32 -5.97 -4.33
CA TYR A 30 6.33 -7.43 -4.29
C TYR A 30 7.31 -7.93 -3.24
N ARG A 31 8.55 -7.43 -3.26
CA ARG A 31 9.61 -7.87 -2.34
C ARG A 31 9.29 -7.58 -0.88
N VAL A 32 8.79 -6.38 -0.55
CA VAL A 32 8.61 -5.95 0.86
C VAL A 32 7.23 -6.24 1.44
N ALA A 33 6.23 -6.55 0.61
CA ALA A 33 4.85 -6.75 1.08
C ALA A 33 4.20 -8.03 0.55
N SER A 34 4.24 -8.30 -0.76
CA SER A 34 3.58 -9.47 -1.32
C SER A 34 4.23 -10.78 -0.84
N THR A 35 5.55 -10.84 -0.77
CA THR A 35 6.29 -11.99 -0.25
C THR A 35 5.94 -12.31 1.20
N VAL A 36 5.68 -11.28 2.04
CA VAL A 36 5.19 -11.48 3.41
C VAL A 36 3.83 -12.17 3.38
N GLY A 37 2.92 -11.72 2.52
CA GLY A 37 1.62 -12.36 2.32
C GLY A 37 1.75 -13.82 1.91
N LEU A 38 2.61 -14.11 0.94
CA LEU A 38 2.88 -15.48 0.45
C LEU A 38 3.43 -16.40 1.54
N ILE A 39 4.34 -15.92 2.38
CA ILE A 39 4.87 -16.69 3.52
C ILE A 39 3.78 -17.00 4.55
N LEU A 40 2.83 -16.08 4.75
CA LEU A 40 1.75 -16.25 5.73
C LEU A 40 0.63 -17.19 5.25
N LEU A 41 0.44 -17.41 3.94
CA LEU A 41 -0.62 -18.28 3.42
C LEU A 41 -0.61 -19.67 4.04
N PRO A 42 0.50 -20.45 3.99
CA PRO A 42 0.53 -21.78 4.59
C PRO A 42 0.36 -21.75 6.11
N LEU A 43 0.81 -20.71 6.80
CA LEU A 43 0.63 -20.56 8.23
C LEU A 43 -0.83 -20.35 8.63
N PHE A 44 -1.63 -19.74 7.76
CA PHE A 44 -3.06 -19.57 7.95
C PHE A 44 -3.88 -20.77 7.42
N GLY A 45 -3.24 -21.74 6.79
CA GLY A 45 -3.88 -22.90 6.18
C GLY A 45 -4.67 -22.55 4.90
N ALA A 46 -4.23 -21.53 4.17
CA ALA A 46 -4.77 -21.17 2.87
C ALA A 46 -4.15 -22.05 1.77
N SER A 47 -4.91 -22.28 0.70
CA SER A 47 -4.46 -23.05 -0.46
C SER A 47 -3.54 -22.22 -1.38
N GLU A 48 -2.91 -22.90 -2.34
CA GLU A 48 -2.11 -22.23 -3.37
C GLU A 48 -2.96 -21.31 -4.28
N GLU A 49 -4.27 -21.55 -4.37
CA GLU A 49 -5.19 -20.68 -5.12
C GLU A 49 -5.22 -19.25 -4.56
N ALA A 50 -4.82 -19.04 -3.30
CA ALA A 50 -4.73 -17.72 -2.68
C ALA A 50 -3.45 -16.94 -3.04
N HIS A 51 -2.54 -17.48 -3.85
CA HIS A 51 -1.29 -16.83 -4.23
C HIS A 51 -1.51 -15.44 -4.83
N ASP A 52 -2.30 -15.36 -5.91
CA ASP A 52 -2.57 -14.11 -6.60
C ASP A 52 -3.30 -13.09 -5.71
N TYR A 53 -4.18 -13.58 -4.82
CA TYR A 53 -4.81 -12.77 -3.77
C TYR A 53 -3.76 -12.14 -2.85
N ALA A 54 -2.80 -12.92 -2.35
CA ALA A 54 -1.75 -12.44 -1.44
C ALA A 54 -0.85 -11.39 -2.12
N ILE A 55 -0.47 -11.63 -3.38
CA ILE A 55 0.33 -10.69 -4.18
C ILE A 55 -0.43 -9.37 -4.36
N SER A 56 -1.67 -9.43 -4.82
CA SER A 56 -2.49 -8.24 -5.05
C SER A 56 -2.77 -7.47 -3.75
N LEU A 57 -3.00 -8.18 -2.64
CA LEU A 57 -3.17 -7.56 -1.32
C LEU A 57 -1.88 -6.84 -0.91
N GLY A 58 -0.72 -7.48 -1.03
CA GLY A 58 0.57 -6.88 -0.71
C GLY A 58 0.78 -5.54 -1.44
N HIS A 59 0.55 -5.52 -2.75
CA HIS A 59 0.63 -4.29 -3.54
C HIS A 59 -0.34 -3.20 -3.07
N SER A 60 -1.60 -3.55 -2.76
CA SER A 60 -2.59 -2.57 -2.31
C SER A 60 -2.25 -1.97 -0.94
N LEU A 61 -1.73 -2.80 -0.03
CA LEU A 61 -1.30 -2.36 1.29
C LEU A 61 -0.06 -1.46 1.20
N GLN A 62 0.94 -1.88 0.40
CA GLN A 62 2.18 -1.13 0.26
C GLN A 62 1.97 0.22 -0.42
N LEU A 63 1.20 0.28 -1.51
CA LEU A 63 0.87 1.56 -2.14
C LEU A 63 0.13 2.48 -1.16
N THR A 64 -0.80 1.95 -0.37
CA THR A 64 -1.49 2.75 0.67
C THR A 64 -0.52 3.27 1.74
N ASN A 65 0.50 2.49 2.14
CA ASN A 65 1.56 2.95 3.05
C ASN A 65 2.34 4.09 2.42
N ILE A 66 2.80 3.93 1.18
CA ILE A 66 3.56 4.94 0.44
C ILE A 66 2.78 6.26 0.40
N LEU A 67 1.49 6.21 0.06
CA LEU A 67 0.66 7.42 0.01
C LEU A 67 0.47 8.07 1.39
N ARG A 68 0.45 7.28 2.46
CA ARG A 68 0.30 7.77 3.84
C ARG A 68 1.57 8.43 4.37
N ASP A 69 2.72 7.85 4.03
CA ASP A 69 3.97 8.11 4.71
C ASP A 69 4.89 9.09 3.94
N ILE A 70 4.41 9.74 2.86
CA ILE A 70 5.20 10.67 2.02
C ILE A 70 5.99 11.67 2.86
N GLY A 71 5.33 12.39 3.78
CA GLY A 71 6.02 13.38 4.62
C GLY A 71 7.05 12.76 5.56
N GLU A 72 6.75 11.57 6.13
CA GLU A 72 7.68 10.84 6.99
C GLU A 72 8.89 10.30 6.21
N ASP A 73 8.65 9.77 5.00
CA ASP A 73 9.70 9.20 4.14
C ASP A 73 10.67 10.27 3.63
N LEU A 74 10.17 11.47 3.33
CA LEU A 74 11.01 12.63 2.99
C LEU A 74 11.88 13.04 4.18
N GLY A 75 11.35 13.04 5.40
CA GLY A 75 12.10 13.34 6.62
C GLY A 75 13.14 12.26 6.98
N ASN A 76 12.93 11.02 6.56
CA ASN A 76 13.77 9.85 6.85
C ASN A 76 14.75 9.52 5.70
N GLY A 77 15.51 10.51 5.22
CA GLY A 77 16.55 10.27 4.22
C GLY A 77 16.13 10.57 2.78
N LEU A 78 15.14 11.46 2.58
CA LEU A 78 14.67 11.91 1.27
C LEU A 78 14.19 10.75 0.38
N ARG A 79 13.45 9.80 0.95
CA ARG A 79 12.89 8.67 0.22
C ARG A 79 11.68 9.12 -0.58
N ILE A 80 11.68 8.86 -1.87
CA ILE A 80 10.57 9.14 -2.78
C ILE A 80 10.20 7.85 -3.48
N TYR A 81 9.09 7.25 -3.05
CA TYR A 81 8.57 5.99 -3.61
C TYR A 81 7.63 6.21 -4.80
N LEU A 82 7.01 7.40 -4.92
CA LEU A 82 6.12 7.68 -6.05
C LEU A 82 6.89 7.60 -7.37
N PRO A 83 6.32 6.94 -8.43
CA PRO A 83 6.98 6.82 -9.71
C PRO A 83 7.31 8.18 -10.32
N LEU A 84 8.55 8.37 -10.78
CA LEU A 84 8.99 9.62 -11.41
C LEU A 84 8.17 9.95 -12.67
N ALA A 85 7.75 8.93 -13.42
CA ALA A 85 6.85 9.08 -14.56
C ALA A 85 5.50 9.69 -14.17
N ASP A 86 4.97 9.32 -12.99
CA ASP A 86 3.71 9.87 -12.50
C ASP A 86 3.88 11.30 -11.98
N LEU A 87 4.97 11.60 -11.27
CA LEU A 87 5.32 12.97 -10.90
C LEU A 87 5.37 13.86 -12.16
N HIS A 88 6.11 13.44 -13.17
CA HIS A 88 6.25 14.17 -14.44
C HIS A 88 4.89 14.37 -15.15
N ARG A 89 4.05 13.33 -15.17
CA ARG A 89 2.70 13.39 -15.77
C ARG A 89 1.85 14.51 -15.18
N PHE A 90 1.95 14.75 -13.87
CA PHE A 90 1.20 15.80 -13.19
C PHE A 90 1.99 17.10 -13.02
N GLN A 91 3.12 17.25 -13.72
CA GLN A 91 3.99 18.44 -13.64
C GLN A 91 4.38 18.77 -12.19
N TYR A 92 4.54 17.74 -11.36
CA TYR A 92 4.93 17.82 -9.97
C TYR A 92 6.33 17.25 -9.82
N THR A 93 7.24 18.00 -9.23
CA THR A 93 8.67 17.64 -9.16
C THR A 93 9.06 17.05 -7.82
N GLU A 94 10.22 16.38 -7.76
CA GLU A 94 10.82 15.97 -6.47
C GLU A 94 11.06 17.21 -5.58
N ARG A 95 11.36 18.37 -6.17
CA ARG A 95 11.53 19.61 -5.42
C ARG A 95 10.23 20.06 -4.78
N ASP A 96 9.09 19.98 -5.50
CA ASP A 96 7.78 20.28 -4.95
C ASP A 96 7.45 19.34 -3.76
N LEU A 97 7.82 18.03 -3.84
CA LEU A 97 7.69 17.11 -2.72
C LEU A 97 8.51 17.54 -1.51
N MET A 98 9.80 17.87 -1.72
CA MET A 98 10.72 18.30 -0.65
C MET A 98 10.27 19.61 0.00
N ASP A 99 9.70 20.52 -0.78
CA ASP A 99 9.18 21.79 -0.31
C ASP A 99 7.74 21.67 0.25
N HIS A 100 7.18 20.45 0.32
CA HIS A 100 5.84 20.13 0.82
C HIS A 100 4.73 20.90 0.11
N VAL A 101 4.85 21.13 -1.21
CA VAL A 101 3.87 21.89 -1.99
C VAL A 101 2.57 21.11 -2.10
N HIS A 102 1.51 21.60 -1.45
CA HIS A 102 0.18 20.98 -1.45
C HIS A 102 -0.77 21.85 -2.30
N ASP A 103 -0.78 21.59 -3.60
CA ASP A 103 -1.56 22.29 -4.62
C ASP A 103 -2.40 21.34 -5.47
N ASP A 104 -3.11 21.85 -6.47
CA ASP A 104 -3.97 21.08 -7.35
C ASP A 104 -3.19 19.98 -8.12
N ARG A 105 -1.91 20.19 -8.44
CA ARG A 105 -1.04 19.19 -9.09
C ARG A 105 -0.79 18.03 -8.16
N PHE A 106 -0.47 18.31 -6.89
CA PHE A 106 -0.32 17.30 -5.85
C PHE A 106 -1.61 16.51 -5.65
N LEU A 107 -2.75 17.20 -5.54
CA LEU A 107 -4.05 16.55 -5.38
C LEU A 107 -4.41 15.66 -6.58
N ALA A 108 -4.09 16.10 -7.80
CA ALA A 108 -4.31 15.29 -9.01
C ALA A 108 -3.43 14.03 -9.01
N LEU A 109 -2.14 14.15 -8.69
CA LEU A 109 -1.21 13.04 -8.54
C LEU A 109 -1.69 12.05 -7.47
N MET A 110 -2.03 12.52 -6.28
CA MET A 110 -2.47 11.67 -5.16
C MET A 110 -3.80 10.97 -5.44
N ASN A 111 -4.73 11.63 -6.12
CA ASN A 111 -5.97 10.99 -6.56
C ASN A 111 -5.71 9.90 -7.60
N PHE A 112 -4.82 10.12 -8.55
CA PHE A 112 -4.43 9.13 -9.54
C PHE A 112 -3.83 7.88 -8.88
N GLU A 113 -2.91 8.06 -7.93
CA GLU A 113 -2.32 6.96 -7.17
C GLU A 113 -3.34 6.25 -6.25
N ALA A 114 -4.25 7.01 -5.65
CA ALA A 114 -5.33 6.44 -4.85
C ALA A 114 -6.29 5.60 -5.71
N GLU A 115 -6.58 6.00 -6.93
CA GLU A 115 -7.36 5.19 -7.88
C GLU A 115 -6.62 3.91 -8.29
N ARG A 116 -5.30 3.97 -8.44
CA ARG A 116 -4.46 2.77 -8.64
C ARG A 116 -4.59 1.81 -7.46
N ALA A 117 -4.51 2.33 -6.22
CA ALA A 117 -4.70 1.53 -5.01
C ALA A 117 -6.12 0.94 -4.91
N GLU A 118 -7.17 1.71 -5.26
CA GLU A 118 -8.56 1.19 -5.30
C GLU A 118 -8.69 0.02 -6.28
N ARG A 119 -8.15 0.14 -7.50
CA ARG A 119 -8.14 -0.98 -8.47
C ARG A 119 -7.42 -2.22 -7.94
N LEU A 120 -6.34 -2.05 -7.18
CA LEU A 120 -5.66 -3.18 -6.53
C LEU A 120 -6.52 -3.81 -5.44
N PHE A 121 -7.24 -3.03 -4.63
CA PHE A 121 -8.19 -3.56 -3.64
C PHE A 121 -9.36 -4.31 -4.31
N GLU A 122 -9.89 -3.80 -5.41
CA GLU A 122 -10.93 -4.48 -6.19
C GLU A 122 -10.42 -5.80 -6.79
N LYS A 123 -9.23 -5.77 -7.42
CA LYS A 123 -8.56 -6.97 -7.92
C LYS A 123 -8.38 -8.02 -6.82
N THR A 124 -7.91 -7.60 -5.64
CA THR A 124 -7.73 -8.47 -4.47
C THR A 124 -9.05 -9.15 -4.07
N MET A 125 -10.16 -8.41 -4.06
CA MET A 125 -11.48 -8.99 -3.74
C MET A 125 -11.90 -10.07 -4.73
N ASN A 126 -11.66 -9.84 -6.02
CA ASN A 126 -12.03 -10.76 -7.09
C ASN A 126 -11.16 -12.03 -7.11
N LEU A 127 -9.91 -11.92 -6.65
CA LEU A 127 -8.96 -13.03 -6.57
C LEU A 127 -9.11 -13.90 -5.31
N ARG A 128 -9.99 -13.54 -4.36
CA ARG A 128 -10.12 -14.28 -3.11
C ARG A 128 -10.83 -15.62 -3.33
N PRO A 129 -10.16 -16.78 -3.08
CA PRO A 129 -10.78 -18.07 -3.21
C PRO A 129 -11.90 -18.25 -2.18
N SER A 130 -13.04 -18.79 -2.62
CA SER A 130 -14.19 -19.03 -1.74
C SER A 130 -13.90 -20.08 -0.68
N ALA A 131 -13.07 -21.07 -0.98
CA ALA A 131 -12.64 -22.12 -0.06
C ALA A 131 -11.79 -21.59 1.11
N ASP A 132 -10.98 -20.55 0.87
CA ASP A 132 -10.03 -20.00 1.85
C ASP A 132 -10.61 -18.87 2.73
N ARG A 133 -11.92 -18.63 2.68
CA ARG A 133 -12.57 -17.54 3.43
C ARG A 133 -12.20 -17.53 4.91
N ARG A 134 -12.06 -18.70 5.54
CA ARG A 134 -11.71 -18.82 6.96
C ARG A 134 -10.22 -18.54 7.19
N ALA A 135 -9.35 -19.11 6.37
CA ALA A 135 -7.92 -18.93 6.43
C ALA A 135 -7.52 -17.46 6.21
N LEU A 136 -8.17 -16.77 5.27
CA LEU A 136 -7.89 -15.39 4.89
C LEU A 136 -8.57 -14.32 5.77
N ARG A 137 -9.23 -14.69 6.88
CA ARG A 137 -9.95 -13.71 7.74
C ARG A 137 -9.05 -12.58 8.24
N ALA A 138 -7.84 -12.89 8.69
CA ALA A 138 -6.91 -11.88 9.16
C ALA A 138 -6.46 -10.94 8.03
N ALA A 139 -6.17 -11.49 6.86
CA ALA A 139 -5.81 -10.73 5.66
C ALA A 139 -6.96 -9.79 5.23
N GLU A 140 -8.22 -10.27 5.29
CA GLU A 140 -9.40 -9.46 4.99
C GLU A 140 -9.62 -8.31 6.00
N VAL A 141 -9.30 -8.53 7.28
CA VAL A 141 -9.31 -7.44 8.28
C VAL A 141 -8.29 -6.37 7.90
N MET A 142 -7.06 -6.77 7.53
CA MET A 142 -6.02 -5.84 7.08
C MET A 142 -6.46 -5.08 5.83
N ARG A 143 -6.98 -5.79 4.81
CA ARG A 143 -7.51 -5.18 3.59
C ARG A 143 -8.54 -4.09 3.91
N LYS A 144 -9.52 -4.39 4.77
CA LYS A 144 -10.58 -3.43 5.14
C LYS A 144 -10.05 -2.23 5.92
N ILE A 145 -9.06 -2.42 6.80
CA ILE A 145 -8.42 -1.34 7.55
C ILE A 145 -7.68 -0.40 6.60
N TYR A 146 -6.87 -0.96 5.70
CA TYR A 146 -6.09 -0.15 4.76
C TYR A 146 -6.98 0.55 3.71
N HIS A 147 -8.00 -0.11 3.22
CA HIS A 147 -8.99 0.52 2.35
C HIS A 147 -9.71 1.69 3.06
N ALA A 148 -10.06 1.53 4.35
CA ALA A 148 -10.62 2.62 5.14
C ALA A 148 -9.62 3.76 5.38
N LEU A 149 -8.32 3.43 5.48
CA LEU A 149 -7.24 4.42 5.60
C LEU A 149 -7.11 5.23 4.30
N LEU A 150 -7.07 4.56 3.14
CA LEU A 150 -7.03 5.21 1.83
C LEU A 150 -8.22 6.18 1.64
N LYS A 151 -9.43 5.73 1.97
CA LYS A 151 -10.63 6.57 1.90
C LYS A 151 -10.56 7.78 2.82
N ARG A 152 -9.98 7.62 4.01
CA ARG A 152 -9.79 8.72 4.95
C ARG A 152 -8.81 9.75 4.40
N MET A 153 -7.68 9.33 3.84
CA MET A 153 -6.70 10.22 3.22
C MET A 153 -7.32 10.99 2.06
N ARG A 154 -8.04 10.29 1.17
CA ARG A 154 -8.70 10.91 0.02
C ARG A 154 -9.78 11.93 0.44
N GLY A 155 -10.60 11.58 1.44
CA GLY A 155 -11.65 12.48 1.95
C GLY A 155 -11.13 13.70 2.68
N ASP A 156 -9.88 13.69 3.11
CA ASP A 156 -9.18 14.77 3.78
C ASP A 156 -8.09 15.38 2.88
N GLN A 157 -8.23 15.26 1.56
CA GLN A 157 -7.35 15.86 0.55
C GLN A 157 -5.85 15.58 0.76
N PHE A 158 -5.50 14.42 1.31
CA PHE A 158 -4.13 13.95 1.47
C PHE A 158 -3.19 14.93 2.20
N HIS A 159 -3.55 15.47 3.34
CA HIS A 159 -2.67 16.28 4.19
C HIS A 159 -1.54 15.45 4.82
N VAL A 160 -0.79 14.72 4.00
CA VAL A 160 0.25 13.76 4.42
C VAL A 160 1.56 14.42 4.82
N PHE A 161 1.78 15.68 4.48
CA PHE A 161 2.93 16.47 4.92
C PHE A 161 2.76 16.95 6.36
N ASP A 162 1.50 17.19 6.80
CA ASP A 162 1.20 17.80 8.09
C ASP A 162 0.90 16.77 9.17
N ARG A 163 0.44 15.57 8.76
CA ARG A 163 0.01 14.53 9.69
C ARG A 163 0.13 13.13 9.12
N ARG A 164 0.36 12.17 10.01
CA ARG A 164 0.26 10.75 9.68
C ARG A 164 -1.14 10.21 9.96
N TYR A 165 -1.80 9.68 8.93
CA TYR A 165 -3.14 9.11 9.05
C TYR A 165 -3.13 7.76 9.79
N ARG A 166 -4.12 7.58 10.65
CA ARG A 166 -4.33 6.35 11.42
C ARG A 166 -5.82 6.04 11.51
N ILE A 167 -6.16 4.77 11.51
CA ILE A 167 -7.52 4.32 11.82
C ILE A 167 -7.64 4.17 13.34
N SER A 168 -8.71 4.74 13.95
CA SER A 168 -8.95 4.65 15.38
C SER A 168 -9.12 3.20 15.84
N SER A 169 -8.72 2.90 17.08
CA SER A 169 -8.86 1.56 17.67
C SER A 169 -10.31 1.06 17.66
N PHE A 170 -11.27 1.95 17.90
CA PHE A 170 -12.69 1.63 17.84
C PHE A 170 -13.11 1.17 16.43
N ARG A 171 -12.67 1.87 15.37
CA ARG A 171 -12.98 1.49 13.99
C ARG A 171 -12.29 0.18 13.59
N LYS A 172 -11.04 -0.05 14.02
CA LYS A 172 -10.35 -1.33 13.83
C LYS A 172 -11.11 -2.47 14.49
N PHE A 173 -11.55 -2.28 15.75
CA PHE A 173 -12.34 -3.25 16.49
C PHE A 173 -13.67 -3.55 15.79
N SER A 174 -14.38 -2.52 15.31
CA SER A 174 -15.62 -2.70 14.55
C SER A 174 -15.42 -3.52 13.26
N ILE A 175 -14.31 -3.29 12.53
CA ILE A 175 -13.95 -4.06 11.33
C ILE A 175 -13.68 -5.52 11.70
N LEU A 176 -12.90 -5.73 12.76
CA LEU A 176 -12.58 -7.07 13.28
C LEU A 176 -13.87 -7.82 13.65
N LEU A 177 -14.72 -7.22 14.47
CA LEU A 177 -15.95 -7.86 14.94
C LEU A 177 -16.86 -8.28 13.78
N ARG A 178 -17.07 -7.39 12.79
CA ARG A 178 -17.87 -7.71 11.61
C ARG A 178 -17.30 -8.86 10.78
N GLN A 179 -15.96 -9.01 10.75
CA GLN A 179 -15.32 -10.08 9.99
C GLN A 179 -15.48 -11.46 10.66
N PHE A 180 -15.70 -11.51 11.98
CA PHE A 180 -15.87 -12.77 12.71
C PHE A 180 -17.34 -13.19 12.91
N ILE A 181 -18.29 -12.26 12.73
CA ILE A 181 -19.72 -12.52 12.84
C ILE A 181 -20.33 -12.88 11.46
N SER A 182 -19.73 -12.47 10.35
CA SER A 182 -20.13 -12.81 8.98
C SER A 182 -19.39 -14.03 8.44
#